data_de6f666a059b0146a7fad02430990bd1
#
_entry.id   de6f666a059b0146a7fad02430990bd1
#
_cell.length_a   1.000
_cell.length_b   1.000
_cell.length_c   1.000
_cell.angle_alpha   90.00
_cell.angle_beta   90.00
_cell.angle_gamma   90.00
#
_symmetry.space_group_name_H-M   'P 1'
#
loop_
_entity.id
_entity.type
_entity.pdbx_description
1 polymer ?
#
loop_
_entity_poly.entity_id
_entity_poly.type
_entity_poly.pdbx_seq_one_letter_code
_entity_poly.pdbx_strand_id
1 'polypeptide(L)'
;YEILERNSLQEVEDGEKIVIDGRVESIPILMRFKAGLNKMNFRLVTPSGVVGVSIFNRAFLKSQLTVGTGVTVIGKLDKKKNIITAADIKLETLSNKMKIEPVYHATSGLTNKNIATYINMALLMYGKEIPDYIPEEYLEKYNFSNKKTSLNLIHNPSTKEKLKEATIRLKYEELFAFMFKINYLKVENKKKKQGLERQIDKEKLAEFIKGLPFELTNDQRQATEEIIEDLEANHRMNRLLQGDVGSGKTIVSFLAMVANYLSGYQSALMAPTEILATQHYHNLENFLKNQKIKIALLTGSTTKKDKQQIYEGLKDGSINMVVGTHALIQDEVEYHNLGLVITDEQHRFGVHQRANLQNKGKKPDVLYMSATPIPRTYALTIFGDMDVSTIKERPKGRQKIDTVVKKNSEIKEVLEMMYKELKQNHQVYVIAPLIEESENSDLTTVCKLKDQMKLAFGEHYKIDIVHGKMASAAKDMIMKQFSNNEIQILISTTVIEVGVDVPNATTMVIFDADRFGLSTLHQLRGRVGRGSSKSQCILISDSDAERLKIMEQVDDGFKISEEDFKLRGHGDLFGTKQSGDMSFKIASIKSDYKILLQAKKDSKEYLLNKERDNDSLKIKLIESITKG
;
A
#
# COMPACT_ATOMS: atom_id res chain seq x y z
N TYR A 1 -21.60 -8.24 -15.02
CA TYR A 1 -22.86 -8.03 -15.76
C TYR A 1 -22.66 -8.33 -17.22
N GLU A 2 -23.69 -8.89 -17.88
CA GLU A 2 -23.80 -8.99 -19.32
C GLU A 2 -24.77 -7.94 -19.84
N ILE A 3 -24.34 -7.14 -20.80
CA ILE A 3 -25.17 -6.11 -21.41
C ILE A 3 -25.66 -6.63 -22.73
N LEU A 4 -26.97 -6.81 -22.83
CA LEU A 4 -27.67 -7.20 -24.04
C LEU A 4 -28.28 -5.94 -24.67
N GLU A 5 -27.60 -5.38 -25.65
CA GLU A 5 -28.08 -4.24 -26.42
C GLU A 5 -28.58 -4.71 -27.76
N ARG A 6 -29.86 -4.42 -28.07
CA ARG A 6 -30.47 -4.81 -29.33
C ARG A 6 -29.85 -4.05 -30.50
N ASN A 7 -29.37 -4.80 -31.49
CA ASN A 7 -28.81 -4.26 -32.71
C ASN A 7 -29.70 -4.60 -33.90
N SER A 8 -29.56 -3.88 -35.00
CA SER A 8 -30.16 -4.25 -36.28
C SER A 8 -29.14 -5.02 -37.14
N LEU A 9 -29.61 -5.82 -38.12
CA LEU A 9 -28.71 -6.54 -39.06
C LEU A 9 -27.82 -5.61 -39.87
N GLN A 10 -28.18 -4.33 -39.99
CA GLN A 10 -27.47 -3.32 -40.76
C GLN A 10 -26.31 -2.69 -39.96
N GLU A 11 -26.51 -2.52 -38.63
CA GLU A 11 -25.60 -1.81 -37.72
C GLU A 11 -24.36 -2.63 -37.31
N VAL A 12 -24.42 -3.96 -37.40
CA VAL A 12 -23.36 -4.87 -36.95
C VAL A 12 -22.47 -5.28 -38.14
N GLU A 13 -21.16 -5.28 -37.98
CA GLU A 13 -20.22 -5.72 -39.02
C GLU A 13 -20.12 -7.25 -39.15
N ASP A 14 -19.50 -7.73 -40.22
CA ASP A 14 -19.35 -9.16 -40.48
C ASP A 14 -18.47 -9.83 -39.41
N GLY A 15 -18.97 -10.87 -38.77
CA GLY A 15 -18.28 -11.60 -37.69
C GLY A 15 -18.45 -11.00 -36.29
N GLU A 16 -19.08 -9.84 -36.13
CA GLU A 16 -19.31 -9.22 -34.81
C GLU A 16 -20.49 -9.84 -34.04
N LYS A 17 -20.52 -9.57 -32.72
CA LYS A 17 -21.60 -10.00 -31.83
C LYS A 17 -22.86 -9.21 -32.13
N ILE A 18 -23.96 -9.93 -32.35
CA ILE A 18 -25.30 -9.37 -32.54
C ILE A 18 -26.25 -9.85 -31.44
N VAL A 19 -27.12 -8.97 -30.97
CA VAL A 19 -28.28 -9.27 -30.12
C VAL A 19 -29.53 -8.77 -30.85
N ILE A 20 -30.37 -9.68 -31.29
CA ILE A 20 -31.52 -9.33 -32.13
C ILE A 20 -32.78 -10.06 -31.71
N ASP A 21 -33.89 -9.31 -31.68
CA ASP A 21 -35.20 -9.88 -31.44
C ASP A 21 -35.85 -10.25 -32.75
N GLY A 22 -36.62 -11.33 -32.71
CA GLY A 22 -37.43 -11.74 -33.86
C GLY A 22 -38.44 -12.80 -33.49
N ARG A 23 -39.17 -13.22 -34.52
CA ARG A 23 -40.10 -14.34 -34.42
C ARG A 23 -39.61 -15.50 -35.28
N VAL A 24 -39.71 -16.70 -34.75
CA VAL A 24 -39.36 -17.92 -35.47
C VAL A 24 -40.30 -18.06 -36.67
N GLU A 25 -39.71 -18.12 -37.88
CA GLU A 25 -40.48 -18.23 -39.15
C GLU A 25 -40.57 -19.68 -39.64
N SER A 26 -39.57 -20.50 -39.40
CA SER A 26 -39.53 -21.87 -39.90
C SER A 26 -39.41 -22.90 -38.77
N ILE A 27 -39.95 -24.09 -38.99
CA ILE A 27 -39.78 -25.21 -38.04
C ILE A 27 -38.27 -25.51 -37.90
N PRO A 28 -37.72 -25.57 -36.64
CA PRO A 28 -36.33 -25.85 -36.42
C PRO A 28 -35.91 -27.25 -36.89
N ILE A 29 -34.91 -27.30 -37.77
CA ILE A 29 -34.33 -28.55 -38.30
C ILE A 29 -33.11 -28.93 -37.46
N LEU A 30 -33.18 -30.08 -36.81
CA LEU A 30 -32.08 -30.62 -35.99
C LEU A 30 -31.25 -31.60 -36.81
N MET A 31 -29.99 -31.28 -37.01
CA MET A 31 -28.97 -32.15 -37.63
C MET A 31 -28.10 -32.76 -36.55
N ARG A 32 -27.91 -34.08 -36.57
CA ARG A 32 -27.01 -34.81 -35.67
C ARG A 32 -25.76 -35.24 -36.41
N PHE A 33 -24.62 -34.95 -35.83
CA PHE A 33 -23.30 -35.34 -36.36
C PHE A 33 -22.69 -36.45 -35.53
N LYS A 34 -21.65 -37.13 -36.05
CA LYS A 34 -20.85 -38.11 -35.27
C LYS A 34 -20.22 -37.40 -34.03
N ALA A 35 -20.04 -38.14 -32.93
CA ALA A 35 -19.48 -37.68 -31.66
C ALA A 35 -20.43 -36.78 -30.81
N GLY A 36 -21.76 -36.93 -30.92
CA GLY A 36 -22.69 -36.25 -30.03
C GLY A 36 -22.95 -34.77 -30.35
N LEU A 37 -22.32 -34.21 -31.36
CA LEU A 37 -22.54 -32.84 -31.81
C LEU A 37 -23.87 -32.73 -32.53
N ASN A 38 -24.71 -31.77 -32.14
CA ASN A 38 -25.94 -31.46 -32.87
C ASN A 38 -25.97 -29.99 -33.25
N LYS A 39 -26.58 -29.69 -34.38
CA LYS A 39 -26.79 -28.35 -34.90
C LYS A 39 -28.26 -28.18 -35.24
N MET A 40 -28.86 -27.11 -34.79
CA MET A 40 -30.22 -26.73 -35.08
C MET A 40 -30.22 -25.46 -35.92
N ASN A 41 -30.98 -25.46 -37.03
CA ASN A 41 -31.14 -24.33 -37.93
C ASN A 41 -32.61 -23.95 -38.03
N PHE A 42 -32.92 -22.64 -38.06
CA PHE A 42 -34.22 -22.10 -38.34
C PHE A 42 -34.11 -20.67 -38.92
N ARG A 43 -35.22 -20.12 -39.40
CA ARG A 43 -35.28 -18.74 -39.89
C ARG A 43 -35.95 -17.85 -38.86
N LEU A 44 -35.44 -16.65 -38.71
CA LEU A 44 -35.93 -15.64 -37.80
C LEU A 44 -36.36 -14.40 -38.58
N VAL A 45 -37.59 -13.98 -38.43
CA VAL A 45 -38.06 -12.67 -38.92
C VAL A 45 -37.76 -11.62 -37.86
N THR A 46 -37.03 -10.61 -38.25
CA THR A 46 -36.64 -9.47 -37.40
C THR A 46 -37.18 -8.17 -38.00
N PRO A 47 -37.22 -7.05 -37.25
CA PRO A 47 -37.62 -5.76 -37.82
C PRO A 47 -36.74 -5.28 -38.97
N SER A 48 -35.48 -5.77 -39.06
CA SER A 48 -34.50 -5.41 -40.08
C SER A 48 -34.37 -6.42 -41.22
N GLY A 49 -35.22 -7.47 -41.27
CA GLY A 49 -35.24 -8.49 -42.29
C GLY A 49 -35.23 -9.92 -41.75
N VAL A 50 -35.16 -10.88 -42.69
CA VAL A 50 -35.12 -12.31 -42.35
C VAL A 50 -33.68 -12.78 -42.32
N VAL A 51 -33.31 -13.54 -41.29
CA VAL A 51 -31.97 -14.08 -41.11
C VAL A 51 -32.02 -15.55 -40.70
N GLY A 52 -31.06 -16.35 -41.16
CA GLY A 52 -30.87 -17.73 -40.72
C GLY A 52 -30.23 -17.76 -39.32
N VAL A 53 -30.69 -18.69 -38.47
CA VAL A 53 -30.08 -18.91 -37.14
C VAL A 53 -29.59 -20.33 -37.05
N SER A 54 -28.31 -20.49 -36.62
CA SER A 54 -27.69 -21.78 -36.36
C SER A 54 -27.25 -21.83 -34.89
N ILE A 55 -27.65 -22.86 -34.12
CA ILE A 55 -27.19 -23.08 -32.75
C ILE A 55 -26.70 -24.51 -32.58
N PHE A 56 -25.62 -24.69 -31.80
CA PHE A 56 -24.99 -25.98 -31.54
C PHE A 56 -25.32 -26.48 -30.13
N ASN A 57 -25.47 -27.80 -30.00
CA ASN A 57 -25.63 -28.53 -28.73
C ASN A 57 -26.81 -28.05 -27.83
N ARG A 58 -27.87 -27.53 -28.44
CA ARG A 58 -29.09 -27.05 -27.76
C ARG A 58 -30.37 -27.73 -28.29
N ALA A 59 -30.31 -29.07 -28.50
CA ALA A 59 -31.41 -29.86 -29.02
C ALA A 59 -32.72 -29.74 -28.23
N PHE A 60 -32.63 -29.48 -26.93
CA PHE A 60 -33.77 -29.30 -26.03
C PHE A 60 -34.63 -28.07 -26.38
N LEU A 61 -34.05 -27.06 -27.06
CA LEU A 61 -34.82 -25.89 -27.49
C LEU A 61 -35.81 -26.19 -28.63
N LYS A 62 -35.66 -27.31 -29.33
CA LYS A 62 -36.49 -27.67 -30.50
C LYS A 62 -37.99 -27.66 -30.18
N SER A 63 -38.39 -28.19 -29.04
CA SER A 63 -39.81 -28.23 -28.60
C SER A 63 -40.37 -26.86 -28.21
N GLN A 64 -39.49 -25.90 -27.90
CA GLN A 64 -39.88 -24.58 -27.41
C GLN A 64 -39.84 -23.51 -28.52
N LEU A 65 -39.11 -23.77 -29.62
CA LEU A 65 -39.00 -22.86 -30.77
C LEU A 65 -40.03 -23.20 -31.84
N THR A 66 -41.29 -22.93 -31.54
CA THR A 66 -42.38 -23.09 -32.51
C THR A 66 -42.50 -21.87 -33.43
N VAL A 67 -43.08 -22.05 -34.63
CA VAL A 67 -43.32 -20.92 -35.53
C VAL A 67 -44.17 -19.86 -34.85
N GLY A 68 -43.74 -18.59 -34.95
CA GLY A 68 -44.40 -17.46 -34.31
C GLY A 68 -43.83 -17.12 -32.89
N THR A 69 -43.03 -18.01 -32.29
CA THR A 69 -42.40 -17.75 -30.98
C THR A 69 -41.47 -16.54 -31.05
N GLY A 70 -41.68 -15.57 -30.16
CA GLY A 70 -40.79 -14.42 -30.00
C GLY A 70 -39.53 -14.82 -29.24
N VAL A 71 -38.39 -14.52 -29.78
CA VAL A 71 -37.07 -14.87 -29.20
C VAL A 71 -36.06 -13.74 -29.34
N THR A 72 -35.09 -13.71 -28.42
CA THR A 72 -33.86 -12.92 -28.56
C THR A 72 -32.72 -13.87 -28.89
N VAL A 73 -32.06 -13.64 -30.01
CA VAL A 73 -30.88 -14.40 -30.45
C VAL A 73 -29.61 -13.60 -30.16
N ILE A 74 -28.68 -14.25 -29.48
CA ILE A 74 -27.35 -13.71 -29.16
C ILE A 74 -26.31 -14.55 -29.87
N GLY A 75 -25.51 -13.96 -30.75
CA GLY A 75 -24.55 -14.71 -31.52
C GLY A 75 -23.59 -13.86 -32.37
N LYS A 76 -22.96 -14.45 -33.36
CA LYS A 76 -22.13 -13.77 -34.36
C LYS A 76 -22.81 -13.77 -35.71
N LEU A 77 -22.82 -12.62 -36.37
CA LEU A 77 -23.43 -12.45 -37.68
C LEU A 77 -22.42 -12.75 -38.80
N ASP A 78 -22.74 -13.70 -39.70
CA ASP A 78 -22.08 -13.89 -40.98
C ASP A 78 -22.94 -13.19 -42.04
N LYS A 79 -22.57 -11.98 -42.43
CA LYS A 79 -23.32 -11.17 -43.41
C LYS A 79 -23.33 -11.82 -44.81
N LYS A 80 -22.25 -12.51 -45.19
CA LYS A 80 -22.14 -13.13 -46.53
C LYS A 80 -23.14 -14.26 -46.70
N LYS A 81 -23.39 -15.03 -45.61
CA LYS A 81 -24.35 -16.15 -45.63
C LYS A 81 -25.71 -15.74 -45.11
N ASN A 82 -25.83 -14.54 -44.55
CA ASN A 82 -27.01 -14.06 -43.83
C ASN A 82 -27.45 -15.05 -42.73
N ILE A 83 -26.49 -15.48 -41.90
CA ILE A 83 -26.70 -16.45 -40.80
C ILE A 83 -26.10 -15.91 -39.50
N ILE A 84 -26.86 -16.04 -38.45
CA ILE A 84 -26.38 -15.82 -37.06
C ILE A 84 -25.98 -17.18 -36.46
N THR A 85 -24.71 -17.33 -36.11
CA THR A 85 -24.26 -18.45 -35.30
C THR A 85 -24.55 -18.09 -33.82
N ALA A 86 -25.65 -18.62 -33.30
CA ALA A 86 -26.12 -18.29 -31.97
C ALA A 86 -25.27 -18.95 -30.87
N ALA A 87 -24.84 -18.18 -29.92
CA ALA A 87 -24.26 -18.62 -28.66
C ALA A 87 -25.36 -18.96 -27.63
N ASP A 88 -26.43 -18.15 -27.63
CA ASP A 88 -27.61 -18.36 -26.78
C ASP A 88 -28.90 -17.87 -27.43
N ILE A 89 -30.04 -18.43 -27.03
CA ILE A 89 -31.37 -18.02 -27.46
C ILE A 89 -32.27 -17.91 -26.22
N LYS A 90 -32.81 -16.71 -26.00
CA LYS A 90 -33.81 -16.46 -24.97
C LYS A 90 -35.21 -16.56 -25.54
N LEU A 91 -36.11 -17.28 -24.87
CA LEU A 91 -37.49 -17.51 -25.30
C LEU A 91 -38.43 -16.33 -24.97
N GLU A 92 -37.85 -15.15 -24.96
CA GLU A 92 -38.55 -13.88 -24.75
C GLU A 92 -37.88 -12.80 -25.62
N THR A 93 -38.63 -11.81 -26.04
CA THR A 93 -38.10 -10.62 -26.69
C THR A 93 -37.73 -9.59 -25.63
N LEU A 94 -36.67 -8.81 -25.88
CA LEU A 94 -36.25 -7.74 -24.97
C LEU A 94 -37.36 -6.68 -24.89
N SER A 95 -37.89 -6.42 -23.69
CA SER A 95 -38.90 -5.39 -23.46
C SER A 95 -38.38 -3.97 -23.76
N ASN A 96 -37.08 -3.75 -23.59
CA ASN A 96 -36.39 -2.50 -23.83
C ASN A 96 -35.23 -2.69 -24.83
N LYS A 97 -34.73 -1.59 -25.42
CA LYS A 97 -33.56 -1.62 -26.32
C LYS A 97 -32.34 -2.27 -25.67
N MET A 98 -32.21 -2.21 -24.35
CA MET A 98 -31.07 -2.75 -23.57
C MET A 98 -31.61 -3.50 -22.33
N LYS A 99 -31.00 -4.67 -22.05
CA LYS A 99 -31.19 -5.44 -20.83
C LYS A 99 -29.81 -5.68 -20.20
N ILE A 100 -29.69 -5.39 -18.92
CA ILE A 100 -28.46 -5.65 -18.14
C ILE A 100 -28.75 -6.84 -17.23
N GLU A 101 -28.01 -7.94 -17.39
CA GLU A 101 -28.17 -9.14 -16.58
C GLU A 101 -26.98 -9.32 -15.64
N PRO A 102 -27.21 -9.57 -14.35
CA PRO A 102 -26.11 -9.91 -13.44
C PRO A 102 -25.55 -11.29 -13.76
N VAL A 103 -24.23 -11.41 -13.67
CA VAL A 103 -23.53 -12.69 -13.83
C VAL A 103 -23.02 -13.13 -12.46
N TYR A 104 -23.45 -14.30 -12.00
CA TYR A 104 -23.05 -14.87 -10.72
C TYR A 104 -22.05 -16.01 -10.94
N HIS A 105 -21.17 -16.25 -9.96
CA HIS A 105 -20.30 -17.41 -9.98
C HIS A 105 -21.12 -18.67 -9.69
N ALA A 106 -21.49 -19.37 -10.75
CA ALA A 106 -22.26 -20.60 -10.67
C ALA A 106 -21.34 -21.80 -10.35
N THR A 107 -21.87 -22.76 -9.58
CA THR A 107 -21.24 -24.04 -9.28
C THR A 107 -22.04 -25.19 -9.87
N SER A 108 -21.50 -26.40 -9.86
CA SER A 108 -22.22 -27.58 -10.36
C SER A 108 -23.58 -27.73 -9.65
N GLY A 109 -24.65 -27.80 -10.43
CA GLY A 109 -26.03 -27.92 -9.93
C GLY A 109 -26.73 -26.59 -9.61
N LEU A 110 -26.03 -25.44 -9.61
CA LEU A 110 -26.63 -24.13 -9.32
C LEU A 110 -26.38 -23.17 -10.48
N THR A 111 -27.44 -22.90 -11.26
CA THR A 111 -27.36 -22.03 -12.43
C THR A 111 -27.45 -20.55 -12.07
N ASN A 112 -26.95 -19.68 -12.95
CA ASN A 112 -27.09 -18.22 -12.82
C ASN A 112 -28.55 -17.79 -12.60
N LYS A 113 -29.49 -18.42 -13.34
CA LYS A 113 -30.92 -18.16 -13.23
C LYS A 113 -31.48 -18.54 -11.85
N ASN A 114 -31.06 -19.67 -11.29
CA ASN A 114 -31.49 -20.09 -9.96
C ASN A 114 -31.02 -19.12 -8.88
N ILE A 115 -29.75 -18.68 -8.96
CA ILE A 115 -29.18 -17.69 -8.03
C ILE A 115 -29.98 -16.38 -8.13
N ALA A 116 -30.21 -15.87 -9.33
CA ALA A 116 -31.00 -14.65 -9.54
C ALA A 116 -32.43 -14.78 -8.94
N THR A 117 -33.10 -15.92 -9.14
CA THR A 117 -34.43 -16.17 -8.59
C THR A 117 -34.40 -16.15 -7.06
N TYR A 118 -33.46 -16.84 -6.42
CA TYR A 118 -33.34 -16.87 -4.95
C TYR A 118 -33.02 -15.49 -4.37
N ILE A 119 -32.17 -14.71 -5.00
CA ILE A 119 -31.86 -13.35 -4.56
C ILE A 119 -33.12 -12.47 -4.65
N ASN A 120 -33.87 -12.55 -5.75
CA ASN A 120 -35.10 -11.78 -5.91
C ASN A 120 -36.15 -12.15 -4.88
N MET A 121 -36.33 -13.44 -4.58
CA MET A 121 -37.22 -13.90 -3.51
C MET A 121 -36.76 -13.37 -2.14
N ALA A 122 -35.48 -13.46 -1.83
CA ALA A 122 -34.94 -12.94 -0.57
C ALA A 122 -35.15 -11.43 -0.42
N LEU A 123 -34.90 -10.65 -1.49
CA LEU A 123 -35.12 -9.20 -1.49
C LEU A 123 -36.60 -8.83 -1.34
N LEU A 124 -37.48 -9.64 -1.92
CA LEU A 124 -38.93 -9.43 -1.78
C LEU A 124 -39.38 -9.69 -0.34
N MET A 125 -38.93 -10.80 0.26
CA MET A 125 -39.36 -11.23 1.59
C MET A 125 -38.72 -10.42 2.71
N TYR A 126 -37.42 -10.21 2.64
CA TYR A 126 -36.61 -9.65 3.74
C TYR A 126 -35.96 -8.29 3.45
N GLY A 127 -36.16 -7.75 2.25
CA GLY A 127 -35.47 -6.51 1.85
C GLY A 127 -35.81 -5.29 2.72
N LYS A 128 -36.95 -5.27 3.43
CA LYS A 128 -37.30 -4.20 4.37
C LYS A 128 -36.57 -4.32 5.71
N GLU A 129 -36.08 -5.51 6.05
CA GLU A 129 -35.41 -5.79 7.31
C GLU A 129 -33.89 -5.53 7.21
N ILE A 130 -33.36 -5.37 5.98
CA ILE A 130 -31.95 -5.10 5.76
C ILE A 130 -31.60 -3.71 6.31
N PRO A 131 -30.70 -3.61 7.31
CA PRO A 131 -30.38 -2.32 7.91
C PRO A 131 -29.62 -1.42 6.92
N ASP A 132 -29.97 -0.15 6.92
CA ASP A 132 -29.22 0.88 6.22
C ASP A 132 -28.22 1.51 7.20
N TYR A 133 -26.95 1.57 6.82
CA TYR A 133 -25.88 2.13 7.65
C TYR A 133 -25.47 3.55 7.24
N ILE A 134 -26.23 4.17 6.31
CA ILE A 134 -26.04 5.57 5.95
C ILE A 134 -27.09 6.42 6.70
N PRO A 135 -26.69 7.45 7.47
CA PRO A 135 -27.62 8.40 8.07
C PRO A 135 -28.48 9.10 7.01
N GLU A 136 -29.74 9.37 7.34
CA GLU A 136 -30.74 9.95 6.42
C GLU A 136 -30.27 11.27 5.80
N GLU A 137 -29.59 12.12 6.58
CA GLU A 137 -29.01 13.37 6.12
C GLU A 137 -28.00 13.20 4.96
N TYR A 138 -27.26 12.06 4.91
CA TYR A 138 -26.32 11.77 3.82
C TYR A 138 -27.01 11.07 2.66
N LEU A 139 -28.10 10.33 2.90
CA LEU A 139 -28.96 9.84 1.80
C LEU A 139 -29.54 11.02 1.02
N GLU A 140 -30.07 12.02 1.70
CA GLU A 140 -30.60 13.24 1.09
C GLU A 140 -29.51 14.07 0.41
N LYS A 141 -28.40 14.34 1.12
CA LYS A 141 -27.27 15.15 0.64
C LYS A 141 -26.68 14.66 -0.68
N TYR A 142 -26.62 13.34 -0.88
CA TYR A 142 -26.05 12.72 -2.08
C TYR A 142 -27.10 12.17 -3.03
N ASN A 143 -28.36 12.38 -2.73
CA ASN A 143 -29.50 11.82 -3.49
C ASN A 143 -29.36 10.29 -3.67
N PHE A 144 -28.98 9.60 -2.60
CA PHE A 144 -28.85 8.15 -2.59
C PHE A 144 -30.21 7.49 -2.34
N SER A 145 -30.47 6.40 -3.06
CA SER A 145 -31.59 5.53 -2.74
C SER A 145 -31.35 4.74 -1.45
N ASN A 146 -32.41 4.30 -0.77
CA ASN A 146 -32.29 3.44 0.40
C ASN A 146 -31.65 2.09 0.05
N LYS A 147 -31.20 1.36 1.08
CA LYS A 147 -30.49 0.08 0.94
C LYS A 147 -31.23 -0.94 0.09
N LYS A 148 -32.52 -1.15 0.36
CA LYS A 148 -33.36 -2.10 -0.38
C LYS A 148 -33.42 -1.78 -1.87
N THR A 149 -33.68 -0.51 -2.20
CA THR A 149 -33.75 -0.06 -3.60
C THR A 149 -32.39 -0.25 -4.30
N SER A 150 -31.29 0.09 -3.64
CA SER A 150 -29.94 -0.05 -4.20
C SER A 150 -29.58 -1.51 -4.44
N LEU A 151 -29.90 -2.41 -3.51
CA LEU A 151 -29.67 -3.85 -3.70
C LEU A 151 -30.53 -4.39 -4.85
N ASN A 152 -31.79 -3.95 -4.95
CA ASN A 152 -32.63 -4.36 -6.08
C ASN A 152 -32.04 -3.87 -7.42
N LEU A 153 -31.52 -2.63 -7.48
CA LEU A 153 -30.91 -2.07 -8.70
C LEU A 153 -29.58 -2.76 -9.07
N ILE A 154 -28.81 -3.27 -8.09
CA ILE A 154 -27.61 -4.08 -8.36
C ILE A 154 -27.99 -5.42 -8.98
N HIS A 155 -29.03 -6.08 -8.47
CA HIS A 155 -29.43 -7.40 -8.96
C HIS A 155 -30.39 -7.35 -10.15
N ASN A 156 -31.14 -6.25 -10.33
CA ASN A 156 -32.09 -6.03 -11.42
C ASN A 156 -31.92 -4.61 -12.00
N PRO A 157 -30.77 -4.30 -12.65
CA PRO A 157 -30.52 -2.96 -13.14
C PRO A 157 -31.41 -2.62 -14.34
N SER A 158 -32.14 -1.51 -14.26
CA SER A 158 -32.97 -1.02 -15.36
C SER A 158 -32.18 -0.29 -16.43
N THR A 159 -31.14 0.47 -16.03
CA THR A 159 -30.24 1.20 -16.92
C THR A 159 -28.80 1.19 -16.36
N LYS A 160 -27.80 1.53 -17.21
CA LYS A 160 -26.40 1.67 -16.80
C LYS A 160 -26.22 2.75 -15.72
N GLU A 161 -26.96 3.85 -15.84
CA GLU A 161 -26.92 4.97 -14.90
C GLU A 161 -27.41 4.53 -13.52
N LYS A 162 -28.58 3.85 -13.45
CA LYS A 162 -29.14 3.34 -12.19
C LYS A 162 -28.25 2.30 -11.54
N LEU A 163 -27.61 1.44 -12.33
CA LEU A 163 -26.60 0.49 -11.83
C LEU A 163 -25.41 1.24 -11.21
N LYS A 164 -24.91 2.28 -11.89
CA LYS A 164 -23.80 3.10 -11.40
C LYS A 164 -24.15 3.84 -10.11
N GLU A 165 -25.34 4.46 -10.03
CA GLU A 165 -25.84 5.14 -8.83
C GLU A 165 -25.88 4.17 -7.63
N ALA A 166 -26.51 3.00 -7.82
CA ALA A 166 -26.60 1.98 -6.78
C ALA A 166 -25.21 1.47 -6.33
N THR A 167 -24.31 1.28 -7.29
CA THR A 167 -22.91 0.86 -6.99
C THR A 167 -22.19 1.90 -6.16
N ILE A 168 -22.27 3.17 -6.53
CA ILE A 168 -21.62 4.29 -5.78
C ILE A 168 -22.19 4.36 -4.36
N ARG A 169 -23.48 4.24 -4.20
CA ARG A 169 -24.14 4.27 -2.90
C ARG A 169 -23.67 3.12 -1.99
N LEU A 170 -23.59 1.89 -2.52
CA LEU A 170 -23.13 0.73 -1.73
C LEU A 170 -21.66 0.83 -1.37
N LYS A 171 -20.83 1.35 -2.28
CA LYS A 171 -19.43 1.65 -1.99
C LYS A 171 -19.27 2.70 -0.88
N TYR A 172 -20.10 3.76 -0.93
CA TYR A 172 -20.11 4.79 0.10
C TYR A 172 -20.48 4.21 1.46
N GLU A 173 -21.48 3.32 1.53
CA GLU A 173 -21.87 2.68 2.78
C GLU A 173 -20.75 1.85 3.41
N GLU A 174 -20.07 1.01 2.62
CA GLU A 174 -18.94 0.22 3.12
C GLU A 174 -17.83 1.13 3.66
N LEU A 175 -17.50 2.18 2.91
CA LEU A 175 -16.44 3.12 3.29
C LEU A 175 -16.84 4.01 4.46
N PHE A 176 -18.12 4.40 4.58
CA PHE A 176 -18.63 5.17 5.71
C PHE A 176 -18.57 4.35 7.01
N ALA A 177 -19.07 3.12 7.00
CA ALA A 177 -19.03 2.24 8.17
C ALA A 177 -17.58 1.97 8.60
N PHE A 178 -16.68 1.73 7.66
CA PHE A 178 -15.26 1.55 7.91
C PHE A 178 -14.61 2.79 8.54
N MET A 179 -14.83 3.97 7.95
CA MET A 179 -14.26 5.21 8.46
C MET A 179 -14.89 5.64 9.79
N PHE A 180 -16.16 5.31 10.02
CA PHE A 180 -16.82 5.50 11.30
C PHE A 180 -16.14 4.67 12.41
N LYS A 181 -15.86 3.39 12.13
CA LYS A 181 -15.12 2.52 13.06
C LYS A 181 -13.75 3.11 13.42
N ILE A 182 -12.98 3.54 12.44
CA ILE A 182 -11.67 4.16 12.64
C ILE A 182 -11.78 5.43 13.48
N ASN A 183 -12.69 6.33 13.12
CA ASN A 183 -12.89 7.59 13.84
C ASN A 183 -13.35 7.34 15.29
N TYR A 184 -14.23 6.36 15.51
CA TYR A 184 -14.69 5.97 16.83
C TYR A 184 -13.54 5.47 17.71
N LEU A 185 -12.72 4.55 17.21
CA LEU A 185 -11.56 4.04 17.95
C LEU A 185 -10.58 5.15 18.32
N LYS A 186 -10.34 6.12 17.41
CA LYS A 186 -9.52 7.31 17.71
C LYS A 186 -10.11 8.16 18.83
N VAL A 187 -11.40 8.44 18.77
CA VAL A 187 -12.07 9.24 19.80
C VAL A 187 -12.04 8.55 21.15
N GLU A 188 -12.31 7.24 21.19
CA GLU A 188 -12.26 6.45 22.42
C GLU A 188 -10.84 6.37 23.01
N ASN A 189 -9.82 6.20 22.18
CA ASN A 189 -8.44 6.20 22.63
C ASN A 189 -8.03 7.58 23.21
N LYS A 190 -8.50 8.68 22.60
CA LYS A 190 -8.26 10.04 23.13
C LYS A 190 -9.05 10.32 24.43
N LYS A 191 -10.23 9.72 24.61
CA LYS A 191 -11.01 9.86 25.86
C LYS A 191 -10.37 9.15 27.05
N LYS A 192 -9.61 8.10 26.83
CA LYS A 192 -8.97 7.29 27.89
C LYS A 192 -7.85 8.04 28.62
N LYS A 193 -7.84 9.36 28.75
CA LYS A 193 -6.91 10.20 29.55
C LYS A 193 -5.71 9.43 30.12
N GLN A 194 -4.86 8.90 29.23
CA GLN A 194 -3.72 8.06 29.61
C GLN A 194 -2.38 8.71 29.19
N GLY A 195 -2.43 9.97 28.81
CA GLY A 195 -1.24 10.78 28.53
C GLY A 195 -0.48 11.10 29.80
N LEU A 196 0.80 11.34 29.66
CA LEU A 196 1.63 11.86 30.74
C LEU A 196 1.45 13.38 30.78
N GLU A 197 1.17 13.91 31.98
CA GLU A 197 1.14 15.37 32.14
C GLU A 197 2.56 15.92 31.96
N ARG A 198 2.76 16.73 30.97
CA ARG A 198 4.04 17.36 30.63
C ARG A 198 3.88 18.87 30.52
N GLN A 199 4.88 19.57 31.01
CA GLN A 199 5.09 20.99 30.72
C GLN A 199 6.44 21.12 30.04
N ILE A 200 6.43 21.34 28.74
CA ILE A 200 7.65 21.49 27.95
C ILE A 200 8.14 22.92 28.04
N ASP A 201 9.40 23.11 28.42
CA ASP A 201 10.06 24.41 28.39
C ASP A 201 10.31 24.84 26.94
N LYS A 202 9.33 25.55 26.39
CA LYS A 202 9.34 25.97 24.96
C LYS A 202 10.44 26.99 24.68
N GLU A 203 10.85 27.79 25.67
CA GLU A 203 11.94 28.76 25.50
C GLU A 203 13.27 28.03 25.31
N LYS A 204 13.59 27.09 26.20
CA LYS A 204 14.80 26.26 26.06
C LYS A 204 14.81 25.43 24.79
N LEU A 205 13.65 24.88 24.40
CA LEU A 205 13.54 24.14 23.15
C LEU A 205 13.77 25.06 21.94
N ALA A 206 13.25 26.28 21.95
CA ALA A 206 13.47 27.27 20.89
C ALA A 206 14.93 27.71 20.82
N GLU A 207 15.60 27.92 21.98
CA GLU A 207 17.05 28.19 22.03
C GLU A 207 17.85 27.02 21.45
N PHE A 208 17.47 25.78 21.78
CA PHE A 208 18.11 24.59 21.23
C PHE A 208 17.97 24.52 19.71
N ILE A 209 16.77 24.79 19.17
CA ILE A 209 16.52 24.82 17.72
C ILE A 209 17.31 25.92 17.03
N LYS A 210 17.42 27.11 17.63
CA LYS A 210 18.26 28.22 17.10
C LYS A 210 19.75 27.89 17.08
N GLY A 211 20.22 27.02 17.97
CA GLY A 211 21.61 26.56 18.04
C GLY A 211 21.98 25.49 17.01
N LEU A 212 21.04 25.04 16.18
CA LEU A 212 21.32 24.07 15.11
C LEU A 212 22.21 24.68 14.01
N PRO A 213 23.11 23.88 13.38
CA PRO A 213 23.98 24.37 12.30
C PRO A 213 23.24 24.54 10.96
N PHE A 214 21.93 24.37 10.92
CA PHE A 214 21.05 24.49 9.77
C PHE A 214 19.64 24.94 10.19
N GLU A 215 18.90 25.47 9.25
CA GLU A 215 17.48 25.83 9.46
C GLU A 215 16.58 24.63 9.18
N LEU A 216 15.57 24.44 10.02
CA LEU A 216 14.52 23.45 9.77
C LEU A 216 13.65 23.90 8.58
N THR A 217 13.23 22.97 7.75
CA THR A 217 12.20 23.22 6.72
C THR A 217 10.84 23.50 7.38
N ASN A 218 9.90 24.06 6.63
CA ASN A 218 8.57 24.33 7.17
C ASN A 218 7.86 23.05 7.59
N ASP A 219 7.96 21.99 6.79
CA ASP A 219 7.38 20.70 7.13
C ASP A 219 8.02 20.07 8.40
N GLN A 220 9.33 20.23 8.59
CA GLN A 220 10.01 19.77 9.80
C GLN A 220 9.56 20.56 11.03
N ARG A 221 9.40 21.87 10.94
CA ARG A 221 8.84 22.72 12.02
C ARG A 221 7.43 22.29 12.37
N GLN A 222 6.56 22.18 11.37
CA GLN A 222 5.18 21.76 11.56
C GLN A 222 5.10 20.37 12.20
N ALA A 223 5.86 19.40 11.71
CA ALA A 223 5.89 18.07 12.30
C ALA A 223 6.39 18.07 13.76
N THR A 224 7.37 18.92 14.06
CA THR A 224 7.87 19.10 15.45
C THR A 224 6.79 19.69 16.34
N GLU A 225 6.10 20.74 15.91
CA GLU A 225 5.00 21.38 16.62
C GLU A 225 3.86 20.39 16.90
N GLU A 226 3.42 19.64 15.89
CA GLU A 226 2.39 18.60 16.03
C GLU A 226 2.78 17.52 17.06
N ILE A 227 4.05 17.13 17.11
CA ILE A 227 4.55 16.16 18.10
C ILE A 227 4.59 16.78 19.50
N ILE A 228 4.99 18.04 19.64
CA ILE A 228 5.03 18.74 20.93
C ILE A 228 3.61 18.91 21.49
N GLU A 229 2.65 19.29 20.65
CA GLU A 229 1.24 19.40 21.02
C GLU A 229 0.69 18.05 21.54
N ASP A 230 1.04 16.95 20.88
CA ASP A 230 0.65 15.61 21.33
C ASP A 230 1.33 15.23 22.66
N LEU A 231 2.61 15.58 22.84
CA LEU A 231 3.34 15.31 24.08
C LEU A 231 2.77 16.09 25.28
N GLU A 232 2.23 17.29 25.07
CA GLU A 232 1.57 18.10 26.12
C GLU A 232 0.11 17.72 26.33
N ALA A 233 -0.46 16.87 25.46
CA ALA A 233 -1.86 16.50 25.54
C ALA A 233 -2.15 15.48 26.66
N ASN A 234 -3.37 15.52 27.21
CA ASN A 234 -3.84 14.55 28.22
C ASN A 234 -4.11 13.13 27.67
N HIS A 235 -3.80 12.89 26.41
CA HIS A 235 -3.94 11.58 25.77
C HIS A 235 -2.60 11.11 25.25
N ARG A 236 -2.45 9.80 25.15
CA ARG A 236 -1.24 9.18 24.67
C ARG A 236 -1.04 9.46 23.18
N MET A 237 0.11 9.97 22.79
CA MET A 237 0.49 10.10 21.38
C MET A 237 0.66 8.72 20.74
N ASN A 238 0.10 8.55 19.55
CA ASN A 238 0.34 7.42 18.65
C ASN A 238 0.47 8.00 17.25
N ARG A 239 1.69 8.40 16.86
CA ARG A 239 1.92 9.20 15.66
C ARG A 239 2.92 8.54 14.72
N LEU A 240 2.63 8.62 13.42
CA LEU A 240 3.53 8.25 12.34
C LEU A 240 4.17 9.51 11.73
N LEU A 241 5.48 9.60 11.82
CA LEU A 241 6.30 10.58 11.09
C LEU A 241 6.79 9.97 9.78
N GLN A 242 6.23 10.39 8.67
CA GLN A 242 6.62 9.91 7.36
C GLN A 242 7.29 10.99 6.52
N GLY A 243 8.18 10.56 5.64
CA GLY A 243 8.86 11.46 4.71
C GLY A 243 9.82 10.67 3.84
N ASP A 244 10.22 11.24 2.72
CA ASP A 244 11.17 10.62 1.81
C ASP A 244 12.52 10.31 2.49
N VAL A 245 13.32 9.45 1.89
CA VAL A 245 14.70 9.19 2.34
C VAL A 245 15.46 10.52 2.38
N GLY A 246 16.07 10.84 3.55
CA GLY A 246 16.81 12.09 3.74
C GLY A 246 15.95 13.36 3.88
N SER A 247 14.65 13.25 4.16
CA SER A 247 13.80 14.41 4.48
C SER A 247 14.06 15.02 5.88
N GLY A 248 14.91 14.38 6.70
CA GLY A 248 15.26 14.85 8.05
C GLY A 248 14.31 14.37 9.16
N LYS A 249 13.63 13.24 9.00
CA LYS A 249 12.84 12.59 10.07
C LYS A 249 13.62 12.41 11.36
N THR A 250 14.89 12.04 11.26
CA THR A 250 15.79 11.82 12.40
C THR A 250 15.94 13.09 13.25
N ILE A 251 16.08 14.26 12.64
CA ILE A 251 16.18 15.53 13.37
C ILE A 251 14.90 15.83 14.13
N VAL A 252 13.73 15.63 13.51
CA VAL A 252 12.44 15.82 14.17
C VAL A 252 12.28 14.85 15.34
N SER A 253 12.74 13.61 15.20
CA SER A 253 12.72 12.63 16.28
C SER A 253 13.65 13.02 17.44
N PHE A 254 14.83 13.56 17.15
CA PHE A 254 15.76 14.05 18.18
C PHE A 254 15.18 15.28 18.91
N LEU A 255 14.53 16.18 18.22
CA LEU A 255 13.83 17.32 18.86
C LEU A 255 12.69 16.84 19.77
N ALA A 256 11.96 15.80 19.37
CA ALA A 256 10.96 15.17 20.24
C ALA A 256 11.59 14.56 21.51
N MET A 257 12.76 13.90 21.39
CA MET A 257 13.51 13.39 22.54
C MET A 257 13.99 14.50 23.47
N VAL A 258 14.47 15.62 22.93
CA VAL A 258 14.86 16.81 23.71
C VAL A 258 13.66 17.41 24.42
N ALA A 259 12.52 17.59 23.74
CA ALA A 259 11.29 18.09 24.34
C ALA A 259 10.82 17.20 25.51
N ASN A 260 10.86 15.88 25.32
CA ASN A 260 10.52 14.92 26.37
C ASN A 260 11.50 14.98 27.56
N TYR A 261 12.82 15.14 27.30
CA TYR A 261 13.84 15.33 28.34
C TYR A 261 13.61 16.62 29.15
N LEU A 262 13.29 17.73 28.48
CA LEU A 262 12.97 19.00 29.15
C LEU A 262 11.77 18.91 30.09
N SER A 263 10.92 17.91 29.90
CA SER A 263 9.78 17.60 30.79
C SER A 263 10.14 16.59 31.89
N GLY A 264 11.40 16.16 32.00
CA GLY A 264 11.90 15.25 33.03
C GLY A 264 11.67 13.76 32.72
N TYR A 265 11.42 13.37 31.48
CA TYR A 265 11.18 11.99 31.09
C TYR A 265 12.30 11.40 30.24
N GLN A 266 12.48 10.07 30.34
CA GLN A 266 13.41 9.31 29.50
C GLN A 266 12.83 9.03 28.12
N SER A 267 13.72 8.89 27.11
CA SER A 267 13.35 8.51 25.76
C SER A 267 14.11 7.27 25.27
N ALA A 268 13.44 6.40 24.52
CA ALA A 268 14.02 5.23 23.86
C ALA A 268 13.83 5.29 22.34
N LEU A 269 14.92 5.17 21.56
CA LEU A 269 14.89 5.08 20.11
C LEU A 269 15.30 3.68 19.67
N MET A 270 14.39 2.96 19.04
CA MET A 270 14.60 1.61 18.56
C MET A 270 14.85 1.59 17.05
N ALA A 271 15.97 1.00 16.65
CA ALA A 271 16.32 0.78 15.24
C ALA A 271 16.33 -0.72 14.89
N PRO A 272 16.08 -1.10 13.63
CA PRO A 272 15.96 -2.50 13.23
C PRO A 272 17.28 -3.26 13.20
N THR A 273 18.41 -2.58 13.12
CA THR A 273 19.76 -3.18 13.06
C THR A 273 20.73 -2.47 13.98
N GLU A 274 21.81 -3.16 14.37
CA GLU A 274 22.86 -2.59 15.23
C GLU A 274 23.59 -1.43 14.55
N ILE A 275 23.86 -1.54 13.26
CA ILE A 275 24.53 -0.46 12.50
C ILE A 275 23.67 0.82 12.53
N LEU A 276 22.38 0.69 12.29
CA LEU A 276 21.47 1.84 12.30
C LEU A 276 21.33 2.42 13.72
N ALA A 277 21.28 1.55 14.75
CA ALA A 277 21.27 1.99 16.13
C ALA A 277 22.56 2.76 16.47
N THR A 278 23.72 2.24 16.07
CA THR A 278 25.02 2.90 16.26
C THR A 278 25.07 4.24 15.52
N GLN A 279 24.59 4.30 14.29
CA GLN A 279 24.51 5.55 13.52
C GLN A 279 23.60 6.58 14.19
N HIS A 280 22.41 6.17 14.64
CA HIS A 280 21.52 7.06 15.39
C HIS A 280 22.16 7.54 16.70
N TYR A 281 22.86 6.65 17.42
CA TYR A 281 23.58 7.00 18.64
C TYR A 281 24.63 8.08 18.38
N HIS A 282 25.52 7.90 17.40
CA HIS A 282 26.55 8.90 17.08
C HIS A 282 25.96 10.21 16.56
N ASN A 283 24.89 10.14 15.75
CA ASN A 283 24.20 11.34 15.30
C ASN A 283 23.57 12.10 16.47
N LEU A 284 22.95 11.38 17.42
CA LEU A 284 22.36 11.96 18.63
C LEU A 284 23.44 12.51 19.56
N GLU A 285 24.58 11.82 19.71
CA GLU A 285 25.73 12.28 20.51
C GLU A 285 26.28 13.60 19.95
N ASN A 286 26.48 13.67 18.64
CA ASN A 286 26.91 14.89 17.96
C ASN A 286 25.88 16.02 18.09
N PHE A 287 24.60 15.70 17.99
CA PHE A 287 23.49 16.63 18.12
C PHE A 287 23.38 17.22 19.53
N LEU A 288 23.75 16.46 20.57
CA LEU A 288 23.69 16.83 21.97
C LEU A 288 25.03 17.24 22.57
N LYS A 289 26.09 17.37 21.77
CA LYS A 289 27.48 17.54 22.22
C LYS A 289 27.68 18.65 23.26
N ASN A 290 26.88 19.70 23.20
CA ASN A 290 26.97 20.86 24.11
C ASN A 290 25.96 20.80 25.28
N GLN A 291 25.27 19.67 25.45
CA GLN A 291 24.21 19.49 26.45
C GLN A 291 24.66 18.48 27.52
N LYS A 292 24.18 18.67 28.75
CA LYS A 292 24.43 17.74 29.87
C LYS A 292 23.43 16.56 29.85
N ILE A 293 23.18 15.97 28.68
CA ILE A 293 22.23 14.85 28.50
C ILE A 293 23.03 13.56 28.35
N LYS A 294 22.76 12.59 29.20
CA LYS A 294 23.40 11.27 29.11
C LYS A 294 22.64 10.35 28.17
N ILE A 295 23.37 9.83 27.19
CA ILE A 295 22.86 8.88 26.20
C ILE A 295 23.58 7.54 26.30
N ALA A 296 22.90 6.45 25.95
CA ALA A 296 23.49 5.12 25.92
C ALA A 296 23.12 4.38 24.64
N LEU A 297 23.99 3.44 24.23
CA LEU A 297 23.76 2.52 23.12
C LEU A 297 23.60 1.10 23.66
N LEU A 298 22.44 0.48 23.43
CA LEU A 298 22.13 -0.88 23.87
C LEU A 298 21.79 -1.78 22.68
N THR A 299 22.69 -2.68 22.34
CA THR A 299 22.54 -3.62 21.23
C THR A 299 22.85 -5.06 21.67
N GLY A 300 22.69 -6.02 20.77
CA GLY A 300 23.07 -7.40 21.01
C GLY A 300 24.56 -7.56 21.33
N SER A 301 25.41 -6.79 20.66
CA SER A 301 26.88 -6.82 20.79
C SER A 301 27.43 -6.06 22.02
N THR A 302 26.60 -5.30 22.74
CA THR A 302 27.00 -4.62 23.99
C THR A 302 27.50 -5.64 25.01
N THR A 303 28.67 -5.38 25.64
CA THR A 303 29.28 -6.31 26.60
C THR A 303 28.38 -6.50 27.84
N LYS A 304 28.53 -7.62 28.53
CA LYS A 304 27.71 -7.90 29.74
C LYS A 304 27.91 -6.82 30.82
N LYS A 305 29.14 -6.32 30.97
CA LYS A 305 29.48 -5.28 31.93
C LYS A 305 28.77 -3.96 31.58
N ASP A 306 28.88 -3.55 30.33
CA ASP A 306 28.25 -2.32 29.87
C ASP A 306 26.72 -2.42 29.91
N LYS A 307 26.13 -3.59 29.55
CA LYS A 307 24.70 -3.83 29.73
C LYS A 307 24.24 -3.58 31.14
N GLN A 308 24.96 -4.12 32.12
CA GLN A 308 24.60 -3.95 33.53
C GLN A 308 24.62 -2.46 33.94
N GLN A 309 25.66 -1.71 33.53
CA GLN A 309 25.74 -0.28 33.80
C GLN A 309 24.62 0.52 33.13
N ILE A 310 24.25 0.14 31.90
CA ILE A 310 23.13 0.78 31.19
C ILE A 310 21.81 0.47 31.88
N TYR A 311 21.59 -0.78 32.32
CA TYR A 311 20.36 -1.17 33.04
C TYR A 311 20.21 -0.39 34.36
N GLU A 312 21.28 -0.28 35.14
CA GLU A 312 21.28 0.50 36.37
C GLU A 312 21.01 1.99 36.10
N GLY A 313 21.66 2.57 35.08
CA GLY A 313 21.47 3.96 34.73
C GLY A 313 20.11 4.30 34.11
N LEU A 314 19.44 3.33 33.46
CA LEU A 314 18.06 3.50 33.01
C LEU A 314 17.08 3.41 34.19
N LYS A 315 17.34 2.51 35.13
CA LYS A 315 16.50 2.29 36.30
C LYS A 315 16.59 3.42 37.32
N ASP A 316 17.75 4.01 37.53
CA ASP A 316 17.95 5.14 38.46
C ASP A 316 17.68 6.50 37.81
N GLY A 317 17.48 6.56 36.48
CA GLY A 317 17.22 7.78 35.72
C GLY A 317 18.46 8.61 35.38
N SER A 318 19.68 8.12 35.67
CA SER A 318 20.90 8.81 35.32
C SER A 318 21.19 8.81 33.81
N ILE A 319 20.65 7.83 33.04
CA ILE A 319 20.64 7.83 31.59
C ILE A 319 19.29 8.39 31.10
N ASN A 320 19.35 9.48 30.35
CA ASN A 320 18.17 10.22 29.91
C ASN A 320 17.61 9.70 28.57
N MET A 321 18.49 9.26 27.68
CA MET A 321 18.10 8.77 26.37
C MET A 321 18.87 7.47 26.04
N VAL A 322 18.19 6.53 25.43
CA VAL A 322 18.82 5.28 24.99
C VAL A 322 18.47 5.01 23.53
N VAL A 323 19.46 4.60 22.77
CA VAL A 323 19.33 4.13 21.40
C VAL A 323 19.68 2.65 21.37
N GLY A 324 18.95 1.84 20.65
CA GLY A 324 19.28 0.42 20.57
C GLY A 324 18.43 -0.36 19.58
N THR A 325 18.59 -1.67 19.64
CA THR A 325 17.79 -2.62 18.86
C THR A 325 16.68 -3.26 19.72
N HIS A 326 16.23 -4.45 19.36
CA HIS A 326 15.33 -5.25 20.17
C HIS A 326 15.82 -5.52 21.61
N ALA A 327 17.09 -5.25 21.90
CA ALA A 327 17.63 -5.33 23.26
C ALA A 327 16.90 -4.38 24.24
N LEU A 328 16.33 -3.27 23.75
CA LEU A 328 15.55 -2.32 24.56
C LEU A 328 14.23 -2.86 25.11
N ILE A 329 13.70 -3.94 24.55
CA ILE A 329 12.43 -4.55 24.95
C ILE A 329 12.59 -5.79 25.82
N GLN A 330 13.83 -6.20 26.13
CA GLN A 330 14.12 -7.34 27.00
C GLN A 330 13.62 -7.07 28.42
N ASP A 331 13.19 -8.11 29.13
CA ASP A 331 12.53 -7.97 30.44
C ASP A 331 13.43 -7.35 31.49
N GLU A 332 14.73 -7.53 31.37
CA GLU A 332 15.75 -6.98 32.27
C GLU A 332 15.90 -5.46 32.17
N VAL A 333 15.39 -4.83 31.11
CA VAL A 333 15.47 -3.38 30.94
C VAL A 333 14.33 -2.71 31.68
N GLU A 334 14.63 -2.05 32.76
CA GLU A 334 13.69 -1.22 33.53
C GLU A 334 14.02 0.26 33.35
N TYR A 335 12.99 1.08 33.19
CA TYR A 335 13.12 2.54 33.06
C TYR A 335 12.58 3.24 34.30
N HIS A 336 13.24 4.30 34.71
CA HIS A 336 12.78 5.14 35.82
C HIS A 336 11.46 5.85 35.49
N ASN A 337 11.43 6.54 34.34
CA ASN A 337 10.25 7.31 33.88
C ASN A 337 10.24 7.44 32.35
N LEU A 338 10.14 6.31 31.63
CA LEU A 338 10.04 6.31 30.17
C LEU A 338 8.80 7.07 29.69
N GLY A 339 9.01 8.19 28.97
CA GLY A 339 7.94 9.03 28.47
C GLY A 339 7.73 8.92 26.95
N LEU A 340 8.78 8.68 26.18
CA LEU A 340 8.73 8.65 24.73
C LEU A 340 9.46 7.43 24.17
N VAL A 341 8.79 6.73 23.26
CA VAL A 341 9.34 5.63 22.47
C VAL A 341 9.31 6.01 21.01
N ILE A 342 10.46 5.91 20.35
CA ILE A 342 10.59 6.14 18.91
C ILE A 342 10.99 4.82 18.24
N THR A 343 10.32 4.47 17.15
CA THR A 343 10.63 3.26 16.38
C THR A 343 10.92 3.65 14.93
N ASP A 344 12.15 3.40 14.48
CA ASP A 344 12.53 3.62 13.09
C ASP A 344 12.19 2.41 12.22
N GLU A 345 11.79 2.66 10.96
CA GLU A 345 11.38 1.64 9.99
C GLU A 345 10.31 0.67 10.55
N GLN A 346 9.20 1.22 10.99
CA GLN A 346 8.10 0.52 11.66
C GLN A 346 7.73 -0.84 11.05
N HIS A 347 7.76 -0.96 9.71
CA HIS A 347 7.33 -2.17 9.00
C HIS A 347 8.23 -3.40 9.25
N ARG A 348 9.41 -3.21 9.82
CA ARG A 348 10.37 -4.28 10.14
C ARG A 348 10.19 -4.89 11.53
N PHE A 349 9.32 -4.32 12.34
CA PHE A 349 9.03 -4.83 13.69
C PHE A 349 7.69 -5.57 13.74
N GLY A 350 7.71 -6.76 14.34
CA GLY A 350 6.50 -7.52 14.61
C GLY A 350 5.52 -6.79 15.56
N VAL A 351 4.23 -7.09 15.46
CA VAL A 351 3.19 -6.49 16.32
C VAL A 351 3.50 -6.69 17.81
N HIS A 352 3.98 -7.89 18.19
CA HIS A 352 4.36 -8.21 19.57
C HIS A 352 5.54 -7.38 20.08
N GLN A 353 6.56 -7.14 19.26
CA GLN A 353 7.72 -6.34 19.65
C GLN A 353 7.35 -4.88 19.94
N ARG A 354 6.46 -4.32 19.11
CA ARG A 354 5.92 -2.96 19.32
C ARG A 354 5.10 -2.87 20.61
N ALA A 355 4.23 -3.85 20.85
CA ALA A 355 3.43 -3.90 22.07
C ALA A 355 4.29 -4.02 23.33
N ASN A 356 5.36 -4.84 23.30
CA ASN A 356 6.25 -5.00 24.46
C ASN A 356 6.95 -3.69 24.84
N LEU A 357 7.46 -2.92 23.88
CA LEU A 357 8.10 -1.64 24.19
C LEU A 357 7.08 -0.61 24.71
N GLN A 358 5.86 -0.64 24.21
CA GLN A 358 4.77 0.20 24.70
C GLN A 358 4.34 -0.13 26.14
N ASN A 359 4.60 -1.34 26.59
CA ASN A 359 4.27 -1.78 27.95
C ASN A 359 5.42 -1.54 28.95
N LYS A 360 6.60 -1.09 28.49
CA LYS A 360 7.72 -0.68 29.33
C LYS A 360 7.46 0.73 29.91
N GLY A 361 7.06 0.82 31.15
CA GLY A 361 6.77 2.09 31.83
C GLY A 361 5.26 2.38 31.97
N LYS A 362 4.92 3.59 32.41
CA LYS A 362 3.54 4.05 32.62
C LYS A 362 2.93 4.53 31.28
N LYS A 363 2.85 3.65 30.26
CA LYS A 363 2.25 3.93 28.94
C LYS A 363 2.90 5.13 28.21
N PRO A 364 4.14 4.99 27.75
CA PRO A 364 4.85 6.05 27.05
C PRO A 364 4.17 6.44 25.74
N ASP A 365 4.40 7.66 25.28
CA ASP A 365 4.03 8.13 23.96
C ASP A 365 4.84 7.42 22.88
N VAL A 366 4.27 7.24 21.70
CA VAL A 366 4.90 6.49 20.63
C VAL A 366 4.96 7.29 19.33
N LEU A 367 6.17 7.44 18.82
CA LEU A 367 6.46 8.02 17.52
C LEU A 367 7.05 6.94 16.59
N TYR A 368 6.36 6.64 15.52
CA TYR A 368 6.87 5.76 14.47
C TYR A 368 7.48 6.58 13.35
N MET A 369 8.60 6.12 12.81
CA MET A 369 9.20 6.70 11.62
C MET A 369 9.12 5.74 10.44
N SER A 370 8.88 6.27 9.23
CA SER A 370 8.91 5.50 7.99
C SER A 370 9.60 6.28 6.88
N ALA A 371 10.58 5.64 6.22
CA ALA A 371 11.22 6.17 5.03
C ALA A 371 10.47 5.85 3.74
N THR A 372 9.46 4.97 3.79
CA THR A 372 8.52 4.78 2.69
C THR A 372 7.43 5.83 2.81
N PRO A 373 7.39 6.83 1.93
CA PRO A 373 6.27 7.75 1.91
C PRO A 373 5.02 6.97 1.47
N ILE A 374 4.05 6.89 2.36
CA ILE A 374 2.73 6.36 2.03
C ILE A 374 1.85 7.57 1.73
N PRO A 375 1.13 7.62 0.61
CA PRO A 375 0.23 8.74 0.35
C PRO A 375 -0.65 8.99 1.59
N ARG A 376 -0.67 10.26 2.07
CA ARG A 376 -1.29 10.64 3.36
C ARG A 376 -2.66 10.01 3.58
N THR A 377 -3.39 9.82 2.52
CA THR A 377 -4.72 9.25 2.51
C THR A 377 -4.75 7.79 2.86
N TYR A 378 -3.80 7.04 2.30
CA TYR A 378 -3.67 5.61 2.57
C TYR A 378 -3.08 5.38 3.96
N ALA A 379 -2.14 6.22 4.36
CA ALA A 379 -1.59 6.18 5.72
C ALA A 379 -2.70 6.32 6.77
N LEU A 380 -3.63 7.25 6.59
CA LEU A 380 -4.78 7.46 7.47
C LEU A 380 -5.81 6.32 7.44
N THR A 381 -5.77 5.47 6.43
CA THR A 381 -6.66 4.31 6.29
C THR A 381 -6.01 3.04 6.82
N ILE A 382 -4.73 2.86 6.54
CA ILE A 382 -3.94 1.68 6.96
C ILE A 382 -3.60 1.74 8.45
N PHE A 383 -3.26 2.94 8.93
CA PHE A 383 -2.89 3.19 10.34
C PHE A 383 -3.99 3.92 11.09
N GLY A 384 -5.23 3.48 10.90
CA GLY A 384 -6.47 4.15 11.32
C GLY A 384 -6.49 4.78 12.71
N ASP A 385 -5.74 4.25 13.66
CA ASP A 385 -5.61 4.73 15.03
C ASP A 385 -4.45 5.72 15.25
N MET A 386 -3.56 5.91 14.24
CA MET A 386 -2.42 6.83 14.33
C MET A 386 -2.75 8.21 13.77
N ASP A 387 -2.13 9.25 14.34
CA ASP A 387 -2.02 10.55 13.72
C ASP A 387 -0.78 10.56 12.79
N VAL A 388 -0.78 11.39 11.75
CA VAL A 388 0.27 11.35 10.72
C VAL A 388 0.84 12.73 10.47
N SER A 389 2.14 12.88 10.70
CA SER A 389 2.95 14.02 10.27
C SER A 389 3.74 13.68 9.02
N THR A 390 3.77 14.57 8.05
CA THR A 390 4.39 14.31 6.73
C THR A 390 5.42 15.38 6.41
N ILE A 391 6.66 14.96 6.12
CA ILE A 391 7.73 15.84 5.65
C ILE A 391 7.92 15.61 4.15
N LYS A 392 7.47 16.57 3.34
CA LYS A 392 7.61 16.55 1.88
C LYS A 392 8.81 17.35 1.40
N GLU A 393 9.10 18.46 2.09
CA GLU A 393 10.21 19.34 1.76
C GLU A 393 11.54 18.62 1.95
N ARG A 394 12.45 18.82 0.99
CA ARG A 394 13.83 18.33 1.09
C ARG A 394 14.71 19.40 1.73
N PRO A 395 15.61 19.05 2.67
CA PRO A 395 16.59 20.00 3.20
C PRO A 395 17.43 20.62 2.09
N LYS A 396 17.83 21.89 2.28
CA LYS A 396 18.74 22.59 1.36
C LYS A 396 20.05 21.82 1.19
N GLY A 397 20.55 21.73 -0.05
CA GLY A 397 21.84 21.09 -0.37
C GLY A 397 21.77 19.65 -0.88
N ARG A 398 20.60 18.99 -0.82
CA ARG A 398 20.44 17.66 -1.41
C ARG A 398 20.32 17.75 -2.93
N GLN A 399 21.25 17.08 -3.63
CA GLN A 399 21.25 17.05 -5.10
C GLN A 399 20.24 16.03 -5.64
N LYS A 400 19.75 16.28 -6.86
CA LYS A 400 18.96 15.31 -7.60
C LYS A 400 19.85 14.14 -8.00
N ILE A 401 19.31 12.93 -7.94
CA ILE A 401 19.99 11.71 -8.37
C ILE A 401 19.59 11.45 -9.84
N ASP A 402 20.58 11.47 -10.73
CA ASP A 402 20.34 11.18 -12.14
C ASP A 402 20.04 9.70 -12.29
N THR A 403 18.84 9.38 -12.77
CA THR A 403 18.37 7.99 -12.95
C THR A 403 18.33 7.68 -14.43
N VAL A 404 18.97 6.59 -14.84
CA VAL A 404 19.01 6.14 -16.24
C VAL A 404 18.66 4.66 -16.33
N VAL A 405 17.93 4.28 -17.38
CA VAL A 405 17.62 2.89 -17.69
C VAL A 405 18.54 2.41 -18.83
N LYS A 406 19.18 1.27 -18.65
CA LYS A 406 20.10 0.65 -19.59
C LYS A 406 19.71 -0.80 -19.86
N LYS A 407 19.98 -1.29 -21.08
CA LYS A 407 19.81 -2.70 -21.45
C LYS A 407 21.04 -3.51 -21.07
N ASN A 408 20.89 -4.82 -20.93
CA ASN A 408 22.05 -5.71 -20.71
C ASN A 408 23.08 -5.62 -21.85
N SER A 409 22.67 -5.31 -23.07
CA SER A 409 23.57 -5.07 -24.22
C SER A 409 24.47 -3.83 -24.05
N GLU A 410 24.08 -2.86 -23.18
CA GLU A 410 24.79 -1.62 -22.91
C GLU A 410 25.71 -1.71 -21.65
N ILE A 411 25.96 -2.94 -21.16
CA ILE A 411 26.75 -3.16 -19.93
C ILE A 411 28.14 -2.49 -19.97
N LYS A 412 28.74 -2.36 -21.14
CA LYS A 412 30.04 -1.68 -21.29
C LYS A 412 29.96 -0.21 -20.89
N GLU A 413 28.92 0.49 -21.31
CA GLU A 413 28.69 1.90 -20.91
C GLU A 413 28.50 2.02 -19.39
N VAL A 414 27.76 1.07 -18.79
CA VAL A 414 27.57 1.04 -17.33
C VAL A 414 28.91 0.87 -16.61
N LEU A 415 29.75 -0.05 -17.08
CA LEU A 415 31.10 -0.25 -16.49
C LEU A 415 31.97 1.00 -16.65
N GLU A 416 31.88 1.71 -17.78
CA GLU A 416 32.59 2.98 -17.99
C GLU A 416 32.08 4.08 -17.04
N MET A 417 30.76 4.16 -16.79
CA MET A 417 30.18 5.09 -15.83
C MET A 417 30.68 4.78 -14.40
N MET A 418 30.69 3.51 -14.00
CA MET A 418 31.24 3.08 -12.72
C MET A 418 32.73 3.43 -12.61
N TYR A 419 33.51 3.17 -13.65
CA TYR A 419 34.96 3.44 -13.66
C TYR A 419 35.29 4.93 -13.48
N LYS A 420 34.49 5.82 -14.08
CA LYS A 420 34.66 7.28 -13.90
C LYS A 420 34.50 7.70 -12.43
N GLU A 421 33.53 7.15 -11.73
CA GLU A 421 33.29 7.43 -10.30
C GLU A 421 34.41 6.83 -9.41
N LEU A 422 34.76 5.58 -9.66
CA LEU A 422 35.84 4.91 -8.93
C LEU A 422 37.20 5.65 -9.07
N LYS A 423 37.48 6.22 -10.26
CA LYS A 423 38.67 7.03 -10.52
C LYS A 423 38.71 8.32 -9.70
N GLN A 424 37.54 8.85 -9.31
CA GLN A 424 37.38 10.00 -8.42
C GLN A 424 37.40 9.61 -6.93
N ASN A 425 37.77 8.37 -6.62
CA ASN A 425 37.72 7.78 -5.27
C ASN A 425 36.31 7.71 -4.67
N HIS A 426 35.26 7.69 -5.50
CA HIS A 426 33.91 7.44 -5.08
C HIS A 426 33.62 5.95 -4.99
N GLN A 427 32.52 5.60 -4.32
CA GLN A 427 32.11 4.21 -4.11
C GLN A 427 30.82 3.88 -4.88
N VAL A 428 30.66 2.58 -5.18
CA VAL A 428 29.57 2.06 -6.00
C VAL A 428 28.83 0.96 -5.25
N TYR A 429 27.51 1.05 -5.22
CA TYR A 429 26.62 -0.04 -4.86
C TYR A 429 26.20 -0.80 -6.12
N VAL A 430 26.22 -2.13 -6.04
CA VAL A 430 25.70 -3.02 -7.08
C VAL A 430 24.66 -3.94 -6.46
N ILE A 431 23.44 -3.90 -6.95
CA ILE A 431 22.32 -4.69 -6.43
C ILE A 431 21.97 -5.81 -7.40
N ALA A 432 21.90 -7.03 -6.86
CA ALA A 432 21.41 -8.21 -7.55
C ALA A 432 20.00 -8.56 -7.10
N PRO A 433 19.11 -9.02 -8.00
CA PRO A 433 17.77 -9.48 -7.62
C PRO A 433 17.85 -10.77 -6.80
N LEU A 434 16.84 -10.98 -5.93
CA LEU A 434 16.60 -12.28 -5.30
C LEU A 434 15.92 -13.19 -6.33
N ILE A 435 16.38 -14.44 -6.46
CA ILE A 435 15.77 -15.46 -7.32
C ILE A 435 14.97 -16.40 -6.43
N GLU A 436 13.65 -16.35 -6.52
CA GLU A 436 12.72 -17.08 -5.61
C GLU A 436 12.77 -18.61 -5.71
N GLU A 437 13.39 -19.22 -6.73
CA GLU A 437 13.22 -20.66 -7.02
C GLU A 437 14.17 -21.62 -6.27
N SER A 438 15.24 -21.17 -5.63
CA SER A 438 16.04 -22.01 -4.73
C SER A 438 16.92 -21.22 -3.78
N GLU A 439 17.05 -21.69 -2.54
CA GLU A 439 17.88 -21.05 -1.50
C GLU A 439 19.38 -20.90 -1.86
N ASN A 440 19.85 -21.58 -2.88
CA ASN A 440 21.24 -21.53 -3.37
C ASN A 440 21.44 -20.60 -4.57
N SER A 441 20.37 -20.13 -5.23
CA SER A 441 20.46 -19.31 -6.44
C SER A 441 20.91 -17.87 -6.16
N ASP A 442 20.54 -17.30 -5.02
CA ASP A 442 20.90 -15.92 -4.63
C ASP A 442 22.41 -15.77 -4.41
N LEU A 443 23.03 -16.70 -3.70
CA LEU A 443 24.46 -16.76 -3.49
C LEU A 443 25.21 -16.89 -4.82
N THR A 444 24.73 -17.75 -5.71
CA THR A 444 25.31 -17.97 -7.03
C THR A 444 25.29 -16.70 -7.87
N THR A 445 24.19 -15.92 -7.83
CA THR A 445 24.05 -14.68 -8.58
C THR A 445 25.00 -13.59 -8.08
N VAL A 446 25.06 -13.38 -6.77
CA VAL A 446 25.96 -12.37 -6.16
C VAL A 446 27.41 -12.75 -6.37
N CYS A 447 27.78 -14.04 -6.26
CA CYS A 447 29.15 -14.51 -6.51
C CYS A 447 29.53 -14.35 -8.00
N LYS A 448 28.65 -14.67 -8.94
CA LYS A 448 28.89 -14.44 -10.36
C LYS A 448 29.11 -12.96 -10.68
N LEU A 449 28.29 -12.08 -10.10
CA LEU A 449 28.49 -10.63 -10.25
C LEU A 449 29.83 -10.17 -9.66
N LYS A 450 30.24 -10.71 -8.52
CA LYS A 450 31.56 -10.43 -7.92
C LYS A 450 32.70 -10.82 -8.89
N ASP A 451 32.60 -12.00 -9.48
CA ASP A 451 33.62 -12.47 -10.43
C ASP A 451 33.65 -11.62 -11.70
N GLN A 452 32.47 -11.24 -12.23
CA GLN A 452 32.37 -10.33 -13.36
C GLN A 452 32.95 -8.93 -13.05
N MET A 453 32.66 -8.37 -11.89
CA MET A 453 33.19 -7.08 -11.46
C MET A 453 34.71 -7.15 -11.23
N LYS A 454 35.23 -8.27 -10.70
CA LYS A 454 36.67 -8.50 -10.60
C LYS A 454 37.34 -8.54 -11.97
N LEU A 455 36.74 -9.19 -12.96
CA LEU A 455 37.25 -9.19 -14.32
C LEU A 455 37.24 -7.80 -14.96
N ALA A 456 36.24 -6.98 -14.66
CA ALA A 456 36.10 -5.65 -15.24
C ALA A 456 37.02 -4.61 -14.60
N PHE A 457 37.18 -4.66 -13.29
CA PHE A 457 37.91 -3.62 -12.51
C PHE A 457 39.29 -4.06 -12.00
N GLY A 458 39.64 -5.34 -12.22
CA GLY A 458 40.93 -5.88 -11.86
C GLY A 458 41.22 -5.87 -10.34
N GLU A 459 42.49 -5.86 -10.00
CA GLU A 459 42.96 -5.82 -8.61
C GLU A 459 43.00 -4.39 -8.03
N HIS A 460 42.65 -3.38 -8.82
CA HIS A 460 42.78 -1.97 -8.44
C HIS A 460 41.74 -1.51 -7.42
N TYR A 461 40.58 -2.19 -7.34
CA TYR A 461 39.46 -1.83 -6.45
C TYR A 461 39.03 -3.02 -5.61
N LYS A 462 38.87 -2.80 -4.31
CA LYS A 462 38.39 -3.83 -3.39
C LYS A 462 36.87 -4.00 -3.57
N ILE A 463 36.47 -5.24 -3.85
CA ILE A 463 35.09 -5.62 -4.12
C ILE A 463 34.65 -6.64 -3.07
N ASP A 464 33.54 -6.38 -2.40
CA ASP A 464 32.99 -7.35 -1.46
C ASP A 464 31.46 -7.50 -1.59
N ILE A 465 30.92 -8.51 -0.92
CA ILE A 465 29.52 -8.90 -1.00
C ILE A 465 28.84 -8.88 0.35
N VAL A 466 27.56 -8.46 0.36
CA VAL A 466 26.67 -8.57 1.53
C VAL A 466 25.35 -9.21 1.10
N HIS A 467 24.91 -10.25 1.80
CA HIS A 467 23.64 -10.93 1.51
C HIS A 467 22.91 -11.38 2.79
N GLY A 468 21.64 -11.71 2.66
CA GLY A 468 20.73 -12.02 3.78
C GLY A 468 21.21 -13.11 4.74
N LYS A 469 21.87 -14.15 4.21
CA LYS A 469 22.32 -15.34 4.97
C LYS A 469 23.61 -15.14 5.79
N MET A 470 24.30 -14.00 5.63
CA MET A 470 25.48 -13.71 6.43
C MET A 470 25.12 -13.44 7.89
N ALA A 471 25.97 -13.86 8.80
CA ALA A 471 25.86 -13.49 10.21
C ALA A 471 25.90 -11.95 10.38
N SER A 472 25.13 -11.41 11.33
CA SER A 472 25.03 -9.97 11.55
C SER A 472 26.39 -9.30 11.72
N ALA A 473 27.27 -9.88 12.55
CA ALA A 473 28.63 -9.37 12.78
C ALA A 473 29.48 -9.28 11.49
N ALA A 474 29.32 -10.23 10.56
CA ALA A 474 30.05 -10.20 9.28
C ALA A 474 29.51 -9.11 8.36
N LYS A 475 28.17 -8.91 8.31
CA LYS A 475 27.54 -7.80 7.59
C LYS A 475 28.02 -6.46 8.12
N ASP A 476 28.03 -6.31 9.43
CA ASP A 476 28.44 -5.09 10.13
C ASP A 476 29.91 -4.75 9.85
N MET A 477 30.79 -5.76 9.83
CA MET A 477 32.19 -5.57 9.49
C MET A 477 32.38 -5.06 8.06
N ILE A 478 31.71 -5.68 7.08
CA ILE A 478 31.84 -5.29 5.67
C ILE A 478 31.23 -3.89 5.45
N MET A 479 30.09 -3.60 6.05
CA MET A 479 29.49 -2.27 5.95
C MET A 479 30.35 -1.18 6.58
N LYS A 480 31.02 -1.48 7.69
CA LYS A 480 32.01 -0.57 8.31
C LYS A 480 33.22 -0.33 7.40
N GLN A 481 33.76 -1.39 6.78
CA GLN A 481 34.85 -1.25 5.80
C GLN A 481 34.41 -0.44 4.57
N PHE A 482 33.19 -0.65 4.10
CA PHE A 482 32.63 0.15 3.00
C PHE A 482 32.43 1.61 3.41
N SER A 483 31.89 1.89 4.59
CA SER A 483 31.75 3.26 5.11
C SER A 483 33.09 3.98 5.27
N ASN A 484 34.17 3.26 5.61
CA ASN A 484 35.53 3.79 5.72
C ASN A 484 36.25 3.91 4.37
N ASN A 485 35.60 3.62 3.26
CA ASN A 485 36.20 3.57 1.91
C ASN A 485 37.32 2.53 1.75
N GLU A 486 37.36 1.49 2.59
CA GLU A 486 38.26 0.35 2.43
C GLU A 486 37.77 -0.62 1.33
N ILE A 487 36.46 -0.60 1.01
CA ILE A 487 35.82 -1.31 -0.10
C ILE A 487 35.26 -0.26 -1.04
N GLN A 488 35.50 -0.36 -2.34
CA GLN A 488 35.06 0.61 -3.33
C GLN A 488 33.79 0.15 -4.07
N ILE A 489 33.62 -1.17 -4.23
CA ILE A 489 32.39 -1.73 -4.86
C ILE A 489 31.76 -2.70 -3.88
N LEU A 490 30.54 -2.42 -3.47
CA LEU A 490 29.76 -3.30 -2.61
C LEU A 490 28.60 -3.93 -3.40
N ILE A 491 28.68 -5.26 -3.55
CA ILE A 491 27.63 -6.03 -4.22
C ILE A 491 26.69 -6.60 -3.17
N SER A 492 25.37 -6.41 -3.36
CA SER A 492 24.40 -6.90 -2.38
C SER A 492 23.11 -7.37 -3.04
N THR A 493 22.38 -8.17 -2.29
CA THR A 493 20.94 -8.35 -2.50
C THR A 493 20.18 -7.17 -1.87
N THR A 494 18.84 -7.24 -1.77
CA THR A 494 17.99 -6.19 -1.18
C THR A 494 18.31 -5.80 0.27
N VAL A 495 19.26 -6.48 0.92
CA VAL A 495 19.66 -6.25 2.34
C VAL A 495 20.18 -4.82 2.60
N ILE A 496 20.67 -4.11 1.58
CA ILE A 496 21.12 -2.70 1.69
C ILE A 496 19.95 -1.70 1.88
N GLU A 497 18.71 -2.14 1.84
CA GLU A 497 17.59 -1.29 2.22
C GLU A 497 17.74 -0.70 3.63
N VAL A 498 18.62 -1.26 4.46
CA VAL A 498 18.83 -0.85 5.84
C VAL A 498 19.83 0.31 5.94
N GLY A 499 19.33 1.44 6.16
CA GLY A 499 19.67 2.73 6.73
C GLY A 499 21.13 3.25 6.81
N VAL A 500 22.16 2.54 6.40
CA VAL A 500 23.55 3.02 6.52
C VAL A 500 23.84 4.17 5.56
N ASP A 501 24.32 5.26 6.10
CA ASP A 501 24.68 6.46 5.35
C ASP A 501 26.14 6.41 4.93
N VAL A 502 26.39 6.37 3.62
CA VAL A 502 27.74 6.40 3.04
C VAL A 502 27.84 7.57 2.06
N PRO A 503 28.25 8.78 2.54
CA PRO A 503 28.25 9.99 1.71
C PRO A 503 29.12 9.88 0.46
N ASN A 504 30.17 9.04 0.48
CA ASN A 504 31.09 8.81 -0.63
C ASN A 504 30.54 7.86 -1.72
N ALA A 505 29.41 7.18 -1.47
CA ALA A 505 28.77 6.34 -2.46
C ALA A 505 27.90 7.19 -3.40
N THR A 506 28.37 7.37 -4.64
CA THR A 506 27.74 8.22 -5.65
C THR A 506 26.98 7.44 -6.71
N THR A 507 27.23 6.15 -6.86
CA THR A 507 26.61 5.34 -7.91
C THR A 507 25.88 4.13 -7.35
N MET A 508 24.65 3.96 -7.78
CA MET A 508 23.82 2.78 -7.53
C MET A 508 23.55 2.08 -8.86
N VAL A 509 23.93 0.82 -8.97
CA VAL A 509 23.64 -0.03 -10.14
C VAL A 509 22.70 -1.16 -9.72
N ILE A 510 21.58 -1.31 -10.38
CA ILE A 510 20.58 -2.32 -10.05
C ILE A 510 20.38 -3.23 -11.27
N PHE A 511 20.76 -4.50 -11.15
CA PHE A 511 20.56 -5.52 -12.17
C PHE A 511 19.12 -6.08 -12.12
N ASP A 512 18.57 -6.47 -13.28
CA ASP A 512 17.20 -6.95 -13.45
C ASP A 512 16.20 -6.05 -12.68
N ALA A 513 16.30 -4.74 -12.90
CA ALA A 513 15.56 -3.72 -12.14
C ALA A 513 14.04 -3.86 -12.26
N ASP A 514 13.54 -4.49 -13.31
CA ASP A 514 12.11 -4.80 -13.52
C ASP A 514 11.54 -5.80 -12.51
N ARG A 515 12.37 -6.55 -11.79
CA ARG A 515 11.95 -7.47 -10.73
C ARG A 515 11.65 -6.77 -9.41
N PHE A 516 12.08 -5.53 -9.25
CA PHE A 516 11.86 -4.77 -8.02
C PHE A 516 10.58 -3.94 -8.08
N GLY A 517 9.90 -3.79 -6.95
CA GLY A 517 8.82 -2.82 -6.82
C GLY A 517 9.33 -1.38 -6.84
N LEU A 518 8.49 -0.43 -7.24
CA LEU A 518 8.84 0.99 -7.31
C LEU A 518 9.33 1.55 -5.97
N SER A 519 8.69 1.18 -4.87
CA SER A 519 9.10 1.61 -3.52
C SER A 519 10.49 1.11 -3.17
N THR A 520 10.83 -0.14 -3.52
CA THR A 520 12.17 -0.71 -3.30
C THR A 520 13.22 0.01 -4.15
N LEU A 521 12.95 0.20 -5.46
CA LEU A 521 13.85 0.95 -6.35
C LEU A 521 14.11 2.37 -5.83
N HIS A 522 13.08 3.05 -5.34
CA HIS A 522 13.22 4.38 -4.76
C HIS A 522 14.07 4.38 -3.48
N GLN A 523 13.87 3.42 -2.59
CA GLN A 523 14.67 3.27 -1.38
C GLN A 523 16.14 3.00 -1.71
N LEU A 524 16.43 2.12 -2.67
CA LEU A 524 17.77 1.83 -3.15
C LEU A 524 18.41 3.07 -3.78
N ARG A 525 17.69 3.78 -4.66
CA ARG A 525 18.14 5.06 -5.23
C ARG A 525 18.51 6.06 -4.14
N GLY A 526 17.74 6.15 -3.09
CA GLY A 526 17.96 7.05 -1.95
C GLY A 526 19.19 6.71 -1.10
N ARG A 527 19.90 5.59 -1.36
CA ARG A 527 21.17 5.25 -0.68
C ARG A 527 22.36 6.01 -1.20
N VAL A 528 22.27 6.60 -2.39
CA VAL A 528 23.25 7.53 -2.95
C VAL A 528 22.73 8.97 -2.88
N GLY A 529 23.56 9.97 -3.20
CA GLY A 529 23.18 11.38 -3.16
C GLY A 529 23.12 11.96 -1.74
N ARG A 530 23.93 11.44 -0.83
CA ARG A 530 24.05 11.89 0.56
C ARG A 530 25.25 12.79 0.83
N GLY A 531 26.17 12.85 -0.12
CA GLY A 531 27.31 13.77 -0.13
C GLY A 531 27.09 15.01 -0.98
N SER A 532 28.16 15.79 -1.17
CA SER A 532 28.19 16.98 -2.03
C SER A 532 28.36 16.66 -3.53
N SER A 533 28.78 15.43 -3.84
CA SER A 533 29.05 14.97 -5.21
C SER A 533 27.75 14.59 -5.94
N LYS A 534 27.72 14.83 -7.25
CA LYS A 534 26.62 14.37 -8.09
C LYS A 534 26.51 12.84 -8.02
N SER A 535 25.30 12.35 -7.98
CA SER A 535 25.04 10.91 -7.83
C SER A 535 24.11 10.40 -8.92
N GLN A 536 24.27 9.11 -9.24
CA GLN A 536 23.51 8.46 -10.31
C GLN A 536 22.97 7.11 -9.86
N CYS A 537 21.83 6.74 -10.46
CA CYS A 537 21.20 5.43 -10.29
C CYS A 537 20.98 4.81 -11.67
N ILE A 538 21.60 3.66 -11.90
CA ILE A 538 21.57 2.95 -13.19
C ILE A 538 20.71 1.70 -13.01
N LEU A 539 19.60 1.65 -13.73
CA LEU A 539 18.66 0.53 -13.72
C LEU A 539 18.91 -0.31 -14.96
N ILE A 540 19.33 -1.55 -14.77
CA ILE A 540 19.62 -2.48 -15.89
C ILE A 540 18.45 -3.43 -16.06
N SER A 541 17.84 -3.44 -17.27
CA SER A 541 16.78 -4.37 -17.62
C SER A 541 16.56 -4.41 -19.14
N ASP A 542 16.25 -5.59 -19.69
CA ASP A 542 15.79 -5.73 -21.07
C ASP A 542 14.27 -5.58 -21.20
N SER A 543 13.55 -5.44 -20.10
CA SER A 543 12.12 -5.23 -20.04
C SER A 543 11.76 -3.75 -20.22
N ASP A 544 10.74 -3.46 -21.01
CA ASP A 544 10.16 -2.12 -21.18
C ASP A 544 9.09 -1.83 -20.12
N ALA A 545 9.33 -2.22 -18.85
CA ALA A 545 8.38 -2.11 -17.77
C ALA A 545 8.08 -0.64 -17.43
N GLU A 546 6.80 -0.29 -17.31
CA GLU A 546 6.31 1.07 -16.99
C GLU A 546 6.95 1.62 -15.71
N ARG A 547 7.20 0.76 -14.71
CA ARG A 547 7.85 1.15 -13.46
C ARG A 547 9.26 1.73 -13.63
N LEU A 548 10.02 1.29 -14.62
CA LEU A 548 11.35 1.81 -14.89
C LEU A 548 11.30 3.22 -15.49
N LYS A 549 10.35 3.48 -16.39
CA LYS A 549 10.08 4.82 -16.94
C LYS A 549 9.66 5.80 -15.87
N ILE A 550 8.83 5.36 -14.91
CA ILE A 550 8.43 6.18 -13.78
C ILE A 550 9.65 6.56 -12.93
N MET A 551 10.55 5.60 -12.64
CA MET A 551 11.77 5.85 -11.87
C MET A 551 12.72 6.85 -12.54
N GLU A 552 12.79 6.86 -13.87
CA GLU A 552 13.61 7.80 -14.65
C GLU A 552 13.03 9.23 -14.64
N GLN A 553 11.69 9.33 -14.72
CA GLN A 553 11.00 10.63 -14.85
C GLN A 553 10.66 11.28 -13.51
N VAL A 554 10.43 10.47 -12.46
CA VAL A 554 9.92 10.94 -11.17
C VAL A 554 10.98 10.80 -10.10
N ASP A 555 11.25 11.92 -9.40
CA ASP A 555 12.23 11.97 -8.31
C ASP A 555 11.57 12.07 -6.92
N ASP A 556 10.31 12.47 -6.86
CA ASP A 556 9.51 12.63 -5.66
C ASP A 556 9.02 11.29 -5.13
N GLY A 557 9.44 10.90 -3.92
CA GLY A 557 9.07 9.63 -3.30
C GLY A 557 7.57 9.46 -3.04
N PHE A 558 6.82 10.54 -2.79
CA PHE A 558 5.37 10.47 -2.62
C PHE A 558 4.67 10.16 -3.95
N LYS A 559 5.12 10.79 -5.06
CA LYS A 559 4.59 10.49 -6.39
C LYS A 559 4.93 9.07 -6.81
N ILE A 560 6.17 8.61 -6.55
CA ILE A 560 6.57 7.22 -6.82
C ILE A 560 5.70 6.25 -6.04
N SER A 561 5.41 6.55 -4.77
CA SER A 561 4.53 5.72 -3.95
C SER A 561 3.08 5.71 -4.47
N GLU A 562 2.57 6.82 -4.99
CA GLU A 562 1.26 6.88 -5.63
C GLU A 562 1.21 6.02 -6.90
N GLU A 563 2.26 6.05 -7.72
CA GLU A 563 2.36 5.22 -8.92
C GLU A 563 2.56 3.73 -8.57
N ASP A 564 3.40 3.41 -7.57
CA ASP A 564 3.56 2.03 -7.08
C ASP A 564 2.20 1.45 -6.61
N PHE A 565 1.43 2.27 -5.93
CA PHE A 565 0.10 1.88 -5.48
C PHE A 565 -0.88 1.66 -6.66
N LYS A 566 -0.77 2.46 -7.72
CA LYS A 566 -1.57 2.27 -8.94
C LYS A 566 -1.20 0.95 -9.66
N LEU A 567 0.07 0.60 -9.69
CA LEU A 567 0.56 -0.59 -10.41
C LEU A 567 0.32 -1.91 -9.67
N ARG A 568 0.48 -1.92 -8.34
CA ARG A 568 0.40 -3.17 -7.54
C ARG A 568 -1.02 -3.62 -7.36
N GLY A 569 -2.03 -3.56 -7.84
CA GLY A 569 -3.31 -4.23 -7.53
C GLY A 569 -3.64 -4.43 -6.02
N HIS A 570 -4.82 -4.98 -5.71
CA HIS A 570 -5.39 -5.02 -4.36
C HIS A 570 -4.76 -6.01 -3.34
N GLY A 571 -3.89 -6.94 -3.78
CA GLY A 571 -3.52 -8.12 -2.98
C GLY A 571 -2.35 -7.94 -2.03
N ASP A 572 -1.35 -7.12 -2.37
CA ASP A 572 -0.01 -7.25 -1.77
C ASP A 572 0.32 -6.27 -0.63
N LEU A 573 -0.43 -5.18 -0.48
CA LEU A 573 -0.18 -4.18 0.57
C LEU A 573 -0.86 -4.52 1.91
N PHE A 574 -1.94 -5.26 1.84
CA PHE A 574 -2.57 -5.85 3.01
C PHE A 574 -2.09 -7.29 3.11
N GLY A 575 -0.85 -7.48 3.58
CA GLY A 575 -0.44 -8.83 3.97
C GLY A 575 -1.55 -9.44 4.81
N THR A 576 -2.12 -10.54 4.34
CA THR A 576 -3.29 -11.26 4.89
C THR A 576 -3.21 -11.61 6.37
N LYS A 577 -2.16 -11.16 7.08
CA LYS A 577 -1.88 -11.42 8.50
C LYS A 577 -1.75 -10.18 9.39
N GLN A 578 -1.82 -8.94 8.87
CA GLN A 578 -1.61 -7.73 9.70
C GLN A 578 -2.86 -6.87 9.97
N SER A 579 -3.93 -7.05 9.23
CA SER A 579 -5.21 -6.42 9.50
C SER A 579 -6.27 -7.52 9.49
N GLY A 580 -6.84 -7.82 10.65
CA GLY A 580 -8.00 -8.69 10.73
C GLY A 580 -9.06 -8.22 9.72
N ASP A 581 -9.53 -9.13 8.87
CA ASP A 581 -10.66 -9.06 7.94
C ASP A 581 -11.04 -7.66 7.40
N MET A 582 -10.20 -7.05 6.56
CA MET A 582 -10.58 -5.88 5.78
C MET A 582 -10.85 -6.26 4.32
N SER A 583 -11.83 -7.12 4.08
CA SER A 583 -12.31 -7.38 2.72
C SER A 583 -13.56 -6.54 2.45
N PHE A 584 -13.41 -5.45 1.68
CA PHE A 584 -14.58 -4.78 1.11
C PHE A 584 -15.23 -5.69 0.07
N LYS A 585 -16.56 -5.72 0.04
CA LYS A 585 -17.32 -6.53 -0.93
C LYS A 585 -17.39 -5.88 -2.30
N ILE A 586 -17.52 -4.55 -2.34
CA ILE A 586 -17.76 -3.77 -3.56
C ILE A 586 -16.77 -2.60 -3.66
N ALA A 587 -16.48 -1.94 -2.54
CA ALA A 587 -15.61 -0.78 -2.53
C ALA A 587 -14.13 -1.16 -2.70
N SER A 588 -13.35 -0.22 -3.20
CA SER A 588 -11.91 -0.33 -3.31
C SER A 588 -11.28 0.98 -2.89
N ILE A 589 -10.38 0.94 -1.92
CA ILE A 589 -9.67 2.13 -1.44
C ILE A 589 -8.96 2.86 -2.60
N LYS A 590 -8.47 2.10 -3.59
CA LYS A 590 -7.75 2.63 -4.75
C LYS A 590 -8.66 3.36 -5.73
N SER A 591 -9.65 2.67 -6.27
CA SER A 591 -10.53 3.22 -7.32
C SER A 591 -11.58 4.18 -6.77
N ASP A 592 -11.96 4.04 -5.51
CA ASP A 592 -13.04 4.78 -4.89
C ASP A 592 -12.56 5.85 -3.90
N TYR A 593 -11.33 6.34 -4.13
CA TYR A 593 -10.66 7.30 -3.27
C TYR A 593 -11.46 8.57 -2.94
N LYS A 594 -12.14 9.15 -3.94
CA LYS A 594 -13.00 10.33 -3.72
C LYS A 594 -14.16 10.02 -2.78
N ILE A 595 -14.75 8.82 -2.91
CA ILE A 595 -15.82 8.34 -2.04
C ILE A 595 -15.28 8.12 -0.63
N LEU A 596 -14.08 7.55 -0.50
CA LEU A 596 -13.41 7.35 0.81
C LEU A 596 -13.17 8.66 1.56
N LEU A 597 -12.67 9.70 0.88
CA LEU A 597 -12.45 11.01 1.50
C LEU A 597 -13.75 11.63 2.00
N GLN A 598 -14.81 11.51 1.20
CA GLN A 598 -16.11 12.03 1.57
C GLN A 598 -16.68 11.25 2.77
N ALA A 599 -16.64 9.91 2.71
CA ALA A 599 -17.06 9.03 3.80
C ALA A 599 -16.30 9.31 5.11
N LYS A 600 -14.99 9.59 5.01
CA LYS A 600 -14.16 9.97 6.17
C LYS A 600 -14.63 11.27 6.81
N LYS A 601 -14.90 12.30 6.01
CA LYS A 601 -15.38 13.59 6.50
C LYS A 601 -16.74 13.44 7.18
N ASP A 602 -17.68 12.82 6.49
CA ASP A 602 -19.05 12.66 6.94
C ASP A 602 -19.14 11.78 8.20
N SER A 603 -18.41 10.66 8.23
CA SER A 603 -18.39 9.78 9.40
C SER A 603 -17.79 10.45 10.65
N LYS A 604 -16.78 11.32 10.48
CA LYS A 604 -16.21 12.11 11.57
C LYS A 604 -17.21 13.16 12.07
N GLU A 605 -17.85 13.86 11.15
CA GLU A 605 -18.88 14.86 11.45
C GLU A 605 -20.05 14.23 12.21
N TYR A 606 -20.57 13.11 11.70
CA TYR A 606 -21.65 12.36 12.34
C TYR A 606 -21.29 11.83 13.72
N LEU A 607 -20.07 11.30 13.88
CA LEU A 607 -19.59 10.80 15.17
C LEU A 607 -19.50 11.91 16.21
N LEU A 608 -18.98 13.08 15.87
CA LEU A 608 -18.74 14.20 16.78
C LEU A 608 -19.99 15.03 17.07
N ASN A 609 -21.06 14.86 16.30
CA ASN A 609 -22.32 15.55 16.53
C ASN A 609 -23.01 15.02 17.79
N LYS A 610 -23.01 15.83 18.86
CA LYS A 610 -23.61 15.49 20.17
C LYS A 610 -25.13 15.38 20.12
N GLU A 611 -25.80 16.11 19.22
CA GLU A 611 -27.26 16.02 19.04
C GLU A 611 -27.70 14.63 18.56
N ARG A 612 -26.77 13.88 17.95
CA ARG A 612 -26.97 12.52 17.45
C ARG A 612 -26.56 11.41 18.41
N ASP A 613 -26.20 11.72 19.64
CA ASP A 613 -25.72 10.68 20.58
C ASP A 613 -26.78 9.64 20.92
N ASN A 614 -28.07 10.00 20.85
CA ASN A 614 -29.22 9.09 21.01
C ASN A 614 -29.73 8.51 19.69
N ASP A 615 -29.06 8.72 18.56
CA ASP A 615 -29.46 8.17 17.27
C ASP A 615 -29.29 6.64 17.27
N SER A 616 -30.38 5.93 16.96
CA SER A 616 -30.39 4.46 16.95
C SER A 616 -29.37 3.85 15.98
N LEU A 617 -29.09 4.53 14.87
CA LEU A 617 -28.07 4.11 13.89
C LEU A 617 -26.66 4.29 14.46
N LYS A 618 -26.37 5.42 15.11
CA LYS A 618 -25.07 5.67 15.76
C LYS A 618 -24.80 4.62 16.84
N ILE A 619 -25.80 4.29 17.64
CA ILE A 619 -25.72 3.25 18.67
C ILE A 619 -25.41 1.88 18.02
N LYS A 620 -26.15 1.50 16.98
CA LYS A 620 -25.92 0.23 16.27
C LYS A 620 -24.52 0.14 15.63
N LEU A 621 -24.04 1.23 15.05
CA LEU A 621 -22.68 1.29 14.50
C LEU A 621 -21.63 1.10 15.60
N ILE A 622 -21.80 1.73 16.76
CA ILE A 622 -20.89 1.57 17.91
C ILE A 622 -20.96 0.14 18.45
N GLU A 623 -22.13 -0.42 18.65
CA GLU A 623 -22.30 -1.80 19.11
C GLU A 623 -21.65 -2.83 18.17
N SER A 624 -21.74 -2.62 16.85
CA SER A 624 -21.07 -3.50 15.88
C SER A 624 -19.55 -3.48 16.01
N ILE A 625 -18.96 -2.38 16.49
CA ILE A 625 -17.52 -2.23 16.71
C ILE A 625 -17.10 -2.89 18.03
N THR A 626 -17.93 -2.81 19.07
CA THR A 626 -17.59 -3.27 20.42
C THR A 626 -17.84 -4.76 20.64
N LYS A 627 -18.70 -5.39 19.82
CA LYS A 627 -19.03 -6.83 19.87
C LYS A 627 -18.20 -7.70 18.90
N GLY A 628 -17.46 -7.13 17.95
CA GLY A 628 -16.56 -7.80 17.01
C GLY A 628 -15.10 -7.50 17.31
#